data_ed4287383c557471da0bccfbe6a9933b
#
_entry.id   ed4287383c557471da0bccfbe6a9933b
#
_cell.length_a   1.000
_cell.length_b   1.000
_cell.length_c   1.000
_cell.angle_alpha   90.00
_cell.angle_beta   90.00
_cell.angle_gamma   90.00
#
_symmetry.space_group_name_H-M   'P 1'
#
loop_
_entity.id
_entity.type
_entity.pdbx_description
1 polymer ?
#
loop_
_entity_poly.entity_id
_entity_poly.type
_entity_poly.pdbx_seq_one_letter_code
_entity_poly.pdbx_strand_id
1 'polypeptide(L)'
;MLISNNITIQFGAKPLFENVSVKFGDGNRYGLIGANGCGKSTFMKILAGVLEPTSGNVSLDKNERMSWLKQDQFAYEEERVLDVVMMGHEEMWKANIDKNAIYMNPDATEEDYMKAAELEGVYAEFDGYTAEARAGELLIGVGIPIEQHQGPMSQIAPGFKLRVLLAQAIFSNPDILLLDEPTNNLDIHTIQWLEDTLNNRNSTMIIISHDRHFLNQVCTHMADMDYGKLTVYPGNYDNYMEASTMARQQKLKDNEKAKEQIAELQEFVRRFSANASKARQATSRAKQIEKIKVEEFVPSSRQYPFIRFDYDDKDKLHRQAVEIKNLSHGFDRVLFNNFNLLVEAGERIAVIGENGIGKTTFLRCLAGDLKPNHGEIKWAEKAKIGYFAQDHAVDFEKDVTLFDWM
;
A
#
# COMPACT_ATOMS: atom_id res chain seq x y z
N MET A 1 6.08 20.02 -8.75
CA MET A 1 5.33 19.98 -7.47
C MET A 1 3.88 19.55 -7.69
N LEU A 2 3.35 18.58 -6.93
CA LEU A 2 1.98 18.06 -7.05
C LEU A 2 1.06 18.73 -6.01
N ILE A 3 -0.06 19.28 -6.45
CA ILE A 3 -1.02 19.96 -5.56
C ILE A 3 -2.43 19.44 -5.82
N SER A 4 -3.10 19.01 -4.76
CA SER A 4 -4.54 18.78 -4.77
C SER A 4 -5.27 19.99 -4.19
N ASN A 5 -6.30 20.47 -4.89
CA ASN A 5 -7.09 21.62 -4.47
C ASN A 5 -8.56 21.24 -4.30
N ASN A 6 -9.05 21.26 -3.06
CA ASN A 6 -10.45 21.04 -2.68
C ASN A 6 -11.08 19.79 -3.31
N ILE A 7 -10.31 18.68 -3.36
CA ILE A 7 -10.77 17.44 -3.96
C ILE A 7 -11.86 16.83 -3.10
N THR A 8 -12.99 16.56 -3.75
CA THR A 8 -14.12 15.82 -3.17
C THR A 8 -14.48 14.68 -4.11
N ILE A 9 -14.72 13.50 -3.56
CA ILE A 9 -15.24 12.34 -4.30
C ILE A 9 -16.43 11.71 -3.60
N GLN A 10 -17.48 11.45 -4.36
CA GLN A 10 -18.73 10.88 -3.86
C GLN A 10 -19.23 9.81 -4.82
N PHE A 11 -19.44 8.59 -4.33
CA PHE A 11 -20.02 7.47 -5.09
C PHE A 11 -21.47 7.14 -4.70
N GLY A 12 -21.97 7.71 -3.62
CA GLY A 12 -23.30 7.44 -3.07
C GLY A 12 -23.87 8.62 -2.32
N ALA A 13 -24.70 8.38 -1.31
CA ALA A 13 -25.36 9.44 -0.56
C ALA A 13 -24.40 10.29 0.31
N LYS A 14 -23.22 9.76 0.63
CA LYS A 14 -22.19 10.46 1.43
C LYS A 14 -20.89 10.50 0.66
N PRO A 15 -20.13 11.61 0.73
CA PRO A 15 -18.81 11.67 0.15
C PRO A 15 -17.85 10.72 0.88
N LEU A 16 -16.91 10.16 0.13
CA LEU A 16 -15.81 9.35 0.67
C LEU A 16 -14.80 10.25 1.39
N PHE A 17 -14.48 11.39 0.78
CA PHE A 17 -13.75 12.50 1.40
C PHE A 17 -14.12 13.83 0.73
N GLU A 18 -13.95 14.93 1.47
CA GLU A 18 -14.37 16.26 1.04
C GLU A 18 -13.27 17.31 1.24
N ASN A 19 -13.16 18.22 0.27
CA ASN A 19 -12.33 19.42 0.36
C ASN A 19 -10.86 19.12 0.74
N VAL A 20 -10.31 18.01 0.23
CA VAL A 20 -8.93 17.62 0.49
C VAL A 20 -8.00 18.50 -0.33
N SER A 21 -7.20 19.31 0.37
CA SER A 21 -6.20 20.20 -0.22
C SER A 21 -4.86 19.92 0.41
N VAL A 22 -3.90 19.41 -0.38
CA VAL A 22 -2.55 19.08 0.07
C VAL A 22 -1.55 19.44 -1.01
N LYS A 23 -0.41 19.95 -0.55
CA LYS A 23 0.75 20.25 -1.37
C LYS A 23 1.86 19.25 -1.06
N PHE A 24 2.25 18.48 -2.06
CA PHE A 24 3.37 17.55 -1.98
C PHE A 24 4.64 18.25 -2.48
N GLY A 25 5.56 18.53 -1.57
CA GLY A 25 6.81 19.23 -1.89
C GLY A 25 7.80 18.33 -2.60
N ASP A 26 8.64 18.93 -3.43
CA ASP A 26 9.59 18.24 -4.28
C ASP A 26 10.61 17.44 -3.47
N GLY A 27 10.95 16.25 -3.97
CA GLY A 27 11.93 15.36 -3.38
C GLY A 27 11.51 14.70 -2.05
N ASN A 28 10.28 14.96 -1.57
CA ASN A 28 9.77 14.34 -0.35
C ASN A 28 9.02 13.03 -0.65
N ARG A 29 9.10 12.11 0.29
CA ARG A 29 8.44 10.80 0.21
C ARG A 29 7.35 10.71 1.26
N TYR A 30 6.10 10.65 0.79
CA TYR A 30 4.89 10.67 1.62
C TYR A 30 4.29 9.28 1.77
N GLY A 31 4.22 8.76 2.99
CA GLY A 31 3.44 7.56 3.29
C GLY A 31 1.97 7.89 3.49
N LEU A 32 1.11 7.49 2.57
CA LEU A 32 -0.34 7.71 2.68
C LEU A 32 -0.97 6.59 3.49
N ILE A 33 -1.44 6.90 4.69
CA ILE A 33 -2.00 5.96 5.65
C ILE A 33 -3.44 6.32 6.01
N GLY A 34 -4.19 5.35 6.52
CA GLY A 34 -5.60 5.52 6.91
C GLY A 34 -6.28 4.17 7.08
N ALA A 35 -7.50 4.16 7.56
CA ALA A 35 -8.31 2.95 7.69
C ALA A 35 -8.57 2.28 6.33
N ASN A 36 -8.86 0.97 6.32
CA ASN A 36 -9.31 0.31 5.10
C ASN A 36 -10.65 0.92 4.66
N GLY A 37 -10.77 1.20 3.36
CA GLY A 37 -11.96 1.83 2.80
C GLY A 37 -12.07 3.36 2.99
N CYS A 38 -11.08 4.04 3.62
CA CYS A 38 -11.12 5.50 3.77
C CYS A 38 -10.84 6.27 2.47
N GLY A 39 -10.48 5.59 1.37
CA GLY A 39 -10.30 6.19 0.07
C GLY A 39 -8.86 6.41 -0.39
N LYS A 40 -7.84 5.81 0.25
CA LYS A 40 -6.42 5.96 -0.13
C LYS A 40 -6.16 5.68 -1.60
N SER A 41 -6.51 4.50 -2.09
CA SER A 41 -6.33 4.11 -3.50
C SER A 41 -7.17 4.95 -4.45
N THR A 42 -8.37 5.40 -4.02
CA THR A 42 -9.21 6.33 -4.77
C THR A 42 -8.52 7.69 -4.93
N PHE A 43 -7.95 8.20 -3.84
CA PHE A 43 -7.19 9.46 -3.87
C PHE A 43 -5.96 9.35 -4.77
N MET A 44 -5.23 8.23 -4.70
CA MET A 44 -4.11 7.94 -5.62
C MET A 44 -4.53 7.95 -7.08
N LYS A 45 -5.67 7.32 -7.44
CA LYS A 45 -6.21 7.32 -8.82
C LYS A 45 -6.58 8.71 -9.28
N ILE A 46 -7.08 9.57 -8.38
CA ILE A 46 -7.36 10.98 -8.69
C ILE A 46 -6.06 11.75 -8.94
N LEU A 47 -5.05 11.57 -8.10
CA LEU A 47 -3.73 12.19 -8.29
C LEU A 47 -3.08 11.74 -9.60
N ALA A 48 -3.23 10.47 -9.97
CA ALA A 48 -2.74 9.89 -11.23
C ALA A 48 -3.53 10.35 -12.47
N GLY A 49 -4.64 11.10 -12.30
CA GLY A 49 -5.51 11.50 -13.41
C GLY A 49 -6.35 10.38 -14.02
N VAL A 50 -6.41 9.21 -13.38
CA VAL A 50 -7.18 8.03 -13.84
C VAL A 50 -8.65 8.12 -13.45
N LEU A 51 -8.93 8.83 -12.36
CA LEU A 51 -10.27 9.05 -11.85
C LEU A 51 -10.53 10.56 -11.70
N GLU A 52 -11.59 11.04 -12.31
CA GLU A 52 -12.02 12.43 -12.13
C GLU A 52 -12.70 12.62 -10.76
N PRO A 53 -12.31 13.64 -9.98
CA PRO A 53 -13.01 13.97 -8.73
C PRO A 53 -14.40 14.55 -9.01
N THR A 54 -15.31 14.44 -8.05
CA THR A 54 -16.63 15.09 -8.12
C THR A 54 -16.49 16.62 -8.13
N SER A 55 -15.52 17.16 -7.39
CA SER A 55 -15.13 18.57 -7.42
C SER A 55 -13.67 18.74 -7.00
N GLY A 56 -13.09 19.90 -7.31
CA GLY A 56 -11.69 20.20 -7.11
C GLY A 56 -10.84 19.81 -8.31
N ASN A 57 -9.54 20.00 -8.21
CA ASN A 57 -8.59 19.66 -9.27
C ASN A 57 -7.21 19.28 -8.72
N VAL A 58 -6.49 18.52 -9.51
CA VAL A 58 -5.06 18.23 -9.30
C VAL A 58 -4.27 19.10 -10.26
N SER A 59 -3.21 19.71 -9.79
CA SER A 59 -2.28 20.47 -10.61
C SER A 59 -0.86 19.92 -10.49
N LEU A 60 -0.22 19.79 -11.63
CA LEU A 60 1.15 19.35 -11.81
C LEU A 60 1.91 20.44 -12.58
N ASP A 61 3.18 20.66 -12.26
CA ASP A 61 4.00 21.59 -13.02
C ASP A 61 4.24 21.07 -14.43
N LYS A 62 4.24 21.95 -15.42
CA LYS A 62 4.18 21.59 -16.86
C LYS A 62 5.30 20.70 -17.37
N ASN A 63 6.44 20.69 -16.70
CA ASN A 63 7.63 19.93 -17.12
C ASN A 63 7.89 18.69 -16.27
N GLU A 64 7.02 18.40 -15.28
CA GLU A 64 7.18 17.25 -14.40
C GLU A 64 6.49 16.03 -15.00
N ARG A 65 7.18 14.91 -14.98
CA ARG A 65 6.67 13.61 -15.38
C ARG A 65 6.18 12.86 -14.16
N MET A 66 4.99 12.28 -14.28
CA MET A 66 4.41 11.45 -13.24
C MET A 66 4.26 10.02 -13.74
N SER A 67 4.63 9.07 -12.88
CA SER A 67 4.38 7.64 -13.09
C SER A 67 3.61 7.06 -11.91
N TRP A 68 2.82 6.04 -12.17
CA TRP A 68 2.08 5.35 -11.12
C TRP A 68 2.11 3.84 -11.32
N LEU A 69 2.10 3.09 -10.22
CA LEU A 69 2.07 1.64 -10.24
C LEU A 69 0.70 1.15 -10.67
N LYS A 70 0.62 0.61 -11.89
CA LYS A 70 -0.59 -0.02 -12.42
C LYS A 70 -0.84 -1.35 -11.71
N GLN A 71 -2.10 -1.64 -11.39
CA GLN A 71 -2.49 -2.87 -10.68
C GLN A 71 -3.01 -3.97 -11.61
N ASP A 72 -3.33 -3.64 -12.87
CA ASP A 72 -3.79 -4.62 -13.85
C ASP A 72 -2.61 -5.45 -14.38
N GLN A 73 -2.41 -6.60 -13.77
CA GLN A 73 -1.33 -7.51 -14.10
C GLN A 73 -1.54 -8.29 -15.41
N PHE A 74 -2.71 -8.19 -16.03
CA PHE A 74 -3.07 -8.90 -17.25
C PHE A 74 -3.14 -7.99 -18.49
N ALA A 75 -2.85 -6.70 -18.33
CA ALA A 75 -2.94 -5.71 -19.41
C ALA A 75 -1.94 -5.93 -20.56
N TYR A 76 -0.86 -6.71 -20.34
CA TYR A 76 0.28 -6.82 -21.25
C TYR A 76 0.66 -8.27 -21.59
N GLU A 77 -0.30 -9.20 -21.62
CA GLU A 77 -0.03 -10.64 -21.74
C GLU A 77 0.81 -11.03 -22.97
N GLU A 78 0.58 -10.36 -24.10
CA GLU A 78 1.25 -10.66 -25.38
C GLU A 78 2.59 -9.94 -25.53
N GLU A 79 2.87 -8.95 -24.69
CA GLU A 79 4.04 -8.10 -24.81
C GLU A 79 5.29 -8.75 -24.22
N ARG A 80 6.46 -8.44 -24.80
CA ARG A 80 7.77 -8.84 -24.26
C ARG A 80 8.01 -8.15 -22.91
N VAL A 81 8.50 -8.88 -21.92
CA VAL A 81 8.72 -8.38 -20.55
C VAL A 81 9.59 -7.11 -20.52
N LEU A 82 10.68 -7.06 -21.31
CA LEU A 82 11.50 -5.85 -21.45
C LEU A 82 10.72 -4.67 -22.00
N ASP A 83 9.89 -4.91 -23.02
CA ASP A 83 9.09 -3.86 -23.66
C ASP A 83 8.08 -3.28 -22.69
N VAL A 84 7.43 -4.14 -21.87
CA VAL A 84 6.52 -3.68 -20.82
C VAL A 84 7.21 -2.70 -19.88
N VAL A 85 8.44 -2.97 -19.47
CA VAL A 85 9.20 -2.03 -18.63
C VAL A 85 9.49 -0.72 -19.37
N MET A 86 9.95 -0.79 -20.61
CA MET A 86 10.29 0.39 -21.44
C MET A 86 9.04 1.24 -21.76
N MET A 87 7.84 0.65 -21.86
CA MET A 87 6.57 1.36 -21.99
C MET A 87 6.27 2.30 -20.81
N GLY A 88 6.99 2.18 -19.69
CA GLY A 88 6.94 3.12 -18.57
C GLY A 88 7.35 4.53 -18.95
N HIS A 89 8.13 4.71 -20.02
CA HIS A 89 8.47 6.01 -20.60
C HIS A 89 7.74 6.19 -21.94
N GLU A 90 6.50 6.67 -21.87
CA GLU A 90 5.59 6.71 -23.04
C GLU A 90 6.17 7.45 -24.24
N GLU A 91 6.80 8.62 -24.02
CA GLU A 91 7.34 9.45 -25.09
C GLU A 91 8.52 8.75 -25.81
N MET A 92 9.46 8.20 -25.04
CA MET A 92 10.56 7.42 -25.58
C MET A 92 10.07 6.18 -26.33
N TRP A 93 9.11 5.45 -25.74
CA TRP A 93 8.56 4.23 -26.31
C TRP A 93 7.82 4.52 -27.61
N LYS A 94 7.00 5.56 -27.65
CA LYS A 94 6.30 5.98 -28.88
C LYS A 94 7.28 6.40 -29.98
N ALA A 95 8.29 7.18 -29.64
CA ALA A 95 9.35 7.55 -30.59
C ALA A 95 10.04 6.33 -31.17
N ASN A 96 10.32 5.31 -30.35
CA ASN A 96 10.90 4.05 -30.79
C ASN A 96 10.02 3.27 -31.75
N ILE A 97 8.72 3.15 -31.44
CA ILE A 97 7.76 2.45 -32.33
C ILE A 97 7.61 3.20 -33.66
N ASP A 98 7.36 4.51 -33.60
CA ASP A 98 7.07 5.32 -34.79
C ASP A 98 8.26 5.37 -35.73
N LYS A 99 9.52 5.55 -35.21
CA LYS A 99 10.72 5.52 -36.05
C LYS A 99 10.95 4.16 -36.69
N ASN A 100 10.77 3.06 -35.94
CA ASN A 100 10.97 1.70 -36.45
C ASN A 100 9.91 1.36 -37.50
N ALA A 101 8.67 1.81 -37.33
CA ALA A 101 7.62 1.64 -38.35
C ALA A 101 7.98 2.33 -39.67
N ILE A 102 8.59 3.53 -39.61
CA ILE A 102 9.06 4.25 -40.81
C ILE A 102 10.22 3.47 -41.45
N TYR A 103 11.22 3.03 -40.70
CA TYR A 103 12.38 2.30 -41.24
C TYR A 103 12.00 0.93 -41.84
N MET A 104 10.92 0.31 -41.37
CA MET A 104 10.41 -0.95 -41.89
C MET A 104 9.47 -0.78 -43.11
N ASN A 105 9.05 0.45 -43.39
CA ASN A 105 8.15 0.73 -44.53
C ASN A 105 8.94 0.83 -45.84
N PRO A 106 8.80 -0.11 -46.79
CA PRO A 106 9.54 -0.06 -48.06
C PRO A 106 9.09 1.11 -48.94
N ASP A 107 7.91 1.70 -48.71
CA ASP A 107 7.36 2.83 -49.48
C ASP A 107 7.56 4.17 -48.74
N ALA A 108 8.45 4.23 -47.74
CA ALA A 108 8.73 5.45 -46.99
C ALA A 108 9.30 6.56 -47.88
N THR A 109 8.74 7.75 -47.73
CA THR A 109 9.15 8.95 -48.47
C THR A 109 10.36 9.63 -47.81
N GLU A 110 10.99 10.59 -48.51
CA GLU A 110 12.04 11.42 -47.94
C GLU A 110 11.57 12.22 -46.71
N GLU A 111 10.33 12.65 -46.73
CA GLU A 111 9.66 13.34 -45.61
C GLU A 111 9.52 12.43 -44.39
N ASP A 112 9.19 11.15 -44.60
CA ASP A 112 9.13 10.14 -43.53
C ASP A 112 10.49 9.88 -42.91
N TYR A 113 11.57 9.82 -43.71
CA TYR A 113 12.93 9.69 -43.17
C TYR A 113 13.37 10.91 -42.38
N MET A 114 12.97 12.12 -42.77
CA MET A 114 13.21 13.32 -41.95
C MET A 114 12.51 13.24 -40.60
N LYS A 115 11.26 12.79 -40.59
CA LYS A 115 10.50 12.56 -39.35
C LYS A 115 11.13 11.44 -38.50
N ALA A 116 11.62 10.37 -39.12
CA ALA A 116 12.34 9.32 -38.38
C ALA A 116 13.61 9.85 -37.72
N ALA A 117 14.37 10.77 -38.36
CA ALA A 117 15.51 11.41 -37.78
C ALA A 117 15.18 12.32 -36.60
N GLU A 118 14.03 13.03 -36.64
CA GLU A 118 13.52 13.79 -35.47
C GLU A 118 13.18 12.85 -34.29
N LEU A 119 12.47 11.74 -34.58
CA LEU A 119 12.12 10.73 -33.58
C LEU A 119 13.34 10.04 -32.99
N GLU A 120 14.39 9.83 -33.80
CA GLU A 120 15.70 9.35 -33.34
C GLU A 120 16.33 10.31 -32.33
N GLY A 121 16.21 11.63 -32.57
CA GLY A 121 16.65 12.67 -31.64
C GLY A 121 15.90 12.58 -30.30
N VAL A 122 14.58 12.44 -30.33
CA VAL A 122 13.75 12.25 -29.12
C VAL A 122 14.13 10.96 -28.38
N TYR A 123 14.32 9.86 -29.11
CA TYR A 123 14.74 8.59 -28.52
C TYR A 123 16.10 8.68 -27.84
N ALA A 124 17.06 9.37 -28.47
CA ALA A 124 18.39 9.60 -27.93
C ALA A 124 18.37 10.52 -26.69
N GLU A 125 17.51 11.54 -26.65
CA GLU A 125 17.37 12.48 -25.53
C GLU A 125 16.98 11.77 -24.23
N PHE A 126 16.20 10.68 -24.32
CA PHE A 126 15.78 9.85 -23.19
C PHE A 126 16.69 8.62 -22.97
N ASP A 127 17.92 8.64 -23.43
CA ASP A 127 18.87 7.51 -23.34
C ASP A 127 18.27 6.19 -23.88
N GLY A 128 17.54 6.26 -24.98
CA GLY A 128 16.85 5.13 -25.58
C GLY A 128 17.77 3.97 -25.96
N TYR A 129 19.02 4.24 -26.38
CA TYR A 129 19.99 3.21 -26.74
C TYR A 129 20.44 2.33 -25.57
N THR A 130 20.29 2.81 -24.32
CA THR A 130 20.58 2.03 -23.11
C THR A 130 19.30 1.53 -22.43
N ALA A 131 18.13 1.79 -23.02
CA ALA A 131 16.84 1.49 -22.42
C ALA A 131 16.66 0.01 -22.07
N GLU A 132 17.04 -0.92 -22.98
CA GLU A 132 16.97 -2.36 -22.71
C GLU A 132 17.87 -2.78 -21.55
N ALA A 133 19.10 -2.24 -21.46
CA ALA A 133 20.00 -2.55 -20.36
C ALA A 133 19.44 -2.06 -19.02
N ARG A 134 18.96 -0.81 -18.97
CA ARG A 134 18.32 -0.24 -17.77
C ARG A 134 17.07 -1.01 -17.36
N ALA A 135 16.24 -1.41 -18.31
CA ALA A 135 15.06 -2.23 -18.06
C ALA A 135 15.44 -3.61 -17.50
N GLY A 136 16.49 -4.23 -18.08
CA GLY A 136 17.03 -5.51 -17.59
C GLY A 136 17.59 -5.42 -16.17
N GLU A 137 18.30 -4.35 -15.81
CA GLU A 137 18.78 -4.11 -14.44
C GLU A 137 17.61 -4.00 -13.43
N LEU A 138 16.57 -3.26 -13.79
CA LEU A 138 15.37 -3.15 -12.94
C LEU A 138 14.66 -4.50 -12.78
N LEU A 139 14.54 -5.28 -13.86
CA LEU A 139 13.93 -6.62 -13.82
C LEU A 139 14.71 -7.57 -12.91
N ILE A 140 16.05 -7.56 -12.99
CA ILE A 140 16.89 -8.33 -12.06
C ILE A 140 16.64 -7.88 -10.61
N GLY A 141 16.61 -6.59 -10.39
CA GLY A 141 16.38 -6.00 -9.06
C GLY A 141 15.03 -6.41 -8.44
N VAL A 142 13.98 -6.50 -9.25
CA VAL A 142 12.67 -6.99 -8.78
C VAL A 142 12.58 -8.52 -8.77
N GLY A 143 13.67 -9.23 -9.05
CA GLY A 143 13.75 -10.69 -8.96
C GLY A 143 13.17 -11.44 -10.17
N ILE A 144 13.17 -10.84 -11.36
CA ILE A 144 12.83 -11.53 -12.63
C ILE A 144 14.11 -12.07 -13.26
N PRO A 145 14.24 -13.40 -13.45
CA PRO A 145 15.42 -14.00 -14.06
C PRO A 145 15.65 -13.52 -15.51
N ILE A 146 16.90 -13.41 -15.93
CA ILE A 146 17.30 -12.92 -17.26
C ILE A 146 16.67 -13.73 -18.39
N GLU A 147 16.51 -15.03 -18.21
CA GLU A 147 15.92 -15.96 -19.18
C GLU A 147 14.47 -15.60 -19.53
N GLN A 148 13.78 -14.89 -18.62
CA GLN A 148 12.38 -14.49 -18.81
C GLN A 148 12.24 -13.10 -19.45
N HIS A 149 13.32 -12.31 -19.55
CA HIS A 149 13.25 -10.93 -20.04
C HIS A 149 12.81 -10.83 -21.50
N GLN A 150 13.18 -11.80 -22.33
CA GLN A 150 12.85 -11.83 -23.76
C GLN A 150 11.50 -12.53 -24.06
N GLY A 151 10.92 -13.18 -23.06
CA GLY A 151 9.64 -13.87 -23.19
C GLY A 151 8.43 -12.94 -23.05
N PRO A 152 7.24 -13.41 -23.40
CA PRO A 152 5.99 -12.66 -23.21
C PRO A 152 5.57 -12.64 -21.74
N MET A 153 4.83 -11.61 -21.33
CA MET A 153 4.28 -11.46 -19.98
C MET A 153 3.39 -12.64 -19.55
N SER A 154 2.73 -13.31 -20.49
CA SER A 154 1.90 -14.50 -20.22
C SER A 154 2.67 -15.64 -19.56
N GLN A 155 3.98 -15.76 -19.80
CA GLN A 155 4.85 -16.78 -19.20
C GLN A 155 5.31 -16.43 -17.78
N ILE A 156 5.11 -15.19 -17.35
CA ILE A 156 5.44 -14.74 -15.99
C ILE A 156 4.35 -15.17 -15.03
N ALA A 157 4.72 -15.79 -13.91
CA ALA A 157 3.75 -16.17 -12.88
C ALA A 157 3.00 -14.93 -12.34
N PRO A 158 1.70 -15.03 -12.03
CA PRO A 158 0.86 -13.87 -11.67
C PRO A 158 1.46 -12.97 -10.57
N GLY A 159 2.00 -13.54 -9.50
CA GLY A 159 2.64 -12.78 -8.44
C GLY A 159 3.91 -12.00 -8.86
N PHE A 160 4.55 -12.40 -9.96
CA PHE A 160 5.73 -11.73 -10.51
C PHE A 160 5.37 -10.66 -11.55
N LYS A 161 4.19 -10.71 -12.17
CA LYS A 161 3.74 -9.69 -13.11
C LYS A 161 3.66 -8.30 -12.48
N LEU A 162 3.20 -8.20 -11.23
CA LEU A 162 3.20 -6.93 -10.49
C LEU A 162 4.61 -6.37 -10.28
N ARG A 163 5.63 -7.21 -10.17
CA ARG A 163 7.03 -6.79 -10.07
C ARG A 163 7.52 -6.17 -11.38
N VAL A 164 7.11 -6.71 -12.53
CA VAL A 164 7.39 -6.10 -13.84
C VAL A 164 6.73 -4.73 -13.97
N LEU A 165 5.47 -4.59 -13.51
CA LEU A 165 4.78 -3.30 -13.50
C LEU A 165 5.42 -2.30 -12.52
N LEU A 166 5.99 -2.76 -11.42
CA LEU A 166 6.80 -1.93 -10.53
C LEU A 166 8.07 -1.42 -11.23
N ALA A 167 8.78 -2.30 -11.94
CA ALA A 167 9.92 -1.91 -12.76
C ALA A 167 9.51 -0.90 -13.85
N GLN A 168 8.35 -1.10 -14.51
CA GLN A 168 7.76 -0.17 -15.46
C GLN A 168 7.55 1.23 -14.85
N ALA A 169 6.94 1.31 -13.67
CA ALA A 169 6.66 2.59 -13.00
C ALA A 169 7.94 3.34 -12.63
N ILE A 170 9.01 2.61 -12.30
CA ILE A 170 10.31 3.17 -11.89
C ILE A 170 11.18 3.54 -13.11
N PHE A 171 11.00 2.88 -14.25
CA PHE A 171 11.87 2.96 -15.41
C PHE A 171 12.03 4.37 -15.98
N SER A 172 10.94 5.12 -16.11
CA SER A 172 10.96 6.47 -16.68
C SER A 172 11.71 7.51 -15.83
N ASN A 173 12.19 7.14 -14.64
CA ASN A 173 12.76 8.06 -13.66
C ASN A 173 11.89 9.31 -13.47
N PRO A 174 10.63 9.16 -13.03
CA PRO A 174 9.67 10.23 -12.99
C PRO A 174 10.01 11.22 -11.87
N ASP A 175 9.58 12.49 -12.03
CA ASP A 175 9.67 13.51 -10.99
C ASP A 175 8.69 13.22 -9.84
N ILE A 176 7.54 12.60 -10.18
CA ILE A 176 6.53 12.17 -9.23
C ILE A 176 6.21 10.69 -9.44
N LEU A 177 6.32 9.91 -8.36
CA LEU A 177 6.05 8.48 -8.37
C LEU A 177 4.96 8.11 -7.37
N LEU A 178 3.90 7.46 -7.86
CA LEU A 178 2.77 7.01 -7.07
C LEU A 178 2.80 5.48 -6.94
N LEU A 179 2.92 4.96 -5.72
CA LEU A 179 3.03 3.53 -5.43
C LEU A 179 1.90 3.09 -4.49
N ASP A 180 1.02 2.24 -4.98
CA ASP A 180 -0.05 1.63 -4.18
C ASP A 180 0.30 0.17 -3.86
N GLU A 181 0.63 -0.11 -2.60
CA GLU A 181 1.05 -1.40 -2.05
C GLU A 181 2.24 -2.05 -2.81
N PRO A 182 3.37 -1.33 -3.01
CA PRO A 182 4.49 -1.84 -3.83
C PRO A 182 5.21 -3.03 -3.21
N THR A 183 5.06 -3.26 -1.90
CA THR A 183 5.69 -4.37 -1.17
C THR A 183 4.93 -5.69 -1.28
N ASN A 184 3.70 -5.66 -1.81
CA ASN A 184 2.91 -6.88 -1.94
C ASN A 184 3.58 -7.88 -2.89
N ASN A 185 3.58 -9.15 -2.48
CA ASN A 185 4.20 -10.27 -3.20
C ASN A 185 5.73 -10.16 -3.39
N LEU A 186 6.41 -9.25 -2.70
CA LEU A 186 7.86 -9.18 -2.67
C LEU A 186 8.41 -10.04 -1.52
N ASP A 187 9.59 -10.59 -1.72
CA ASP A 187 10.37 -11.18 -0.64
C ASP A 187 11.28 -10.12 0.02
N ILE A 188 11.89 -10.48 1.13
CA ILE A 188 12.68 -9.56 1.95
C ILE A 188 13.86 -8.92 1.19
N HIS A 189 14.50 -9.65 0.28
CA HIS A 189 15.62 -9.14 -0.52
C HIS A 189 15.14 -8.15 -1.57
N THR A 190 14.02 -8.45 -2.22
CA THR A 190 13.40 -7.53 -3.19
C THR A 190 12.86 -6.27 -2.51
N ILE A 191 12.32 -6.37 -1.28
CA ILE A 191 11.90 -5.19 -0.49
C ILE A 191 13.11 -4.32 -0.18
N GLN A 192 14.22 -4.88 0.27
CA GLN A 192 15.44 -4.14 0.57
C GLN A 192 15.99 -3.44 -0.68
N TRP A 193 16.03 -4.14 -1.81
CA TRP A 193 16.42 -3.52 -3.08
C TRP A 193 15.50 -2.35 -3.45
N LEU A 194 14.19 -2.49 -3.23
CA LEU A 194 13.23 -1.42 -3.50
C LEU A 194 13.46 -0.21 -2.57
N GLU A 195 13.69 -0.44 -1.29
CA GLU A 195 14.03 0.61 -0.32
C GLU A 195 15.26 1.40 -0.78
N ASP A 196 16.34 0.71 -1.14
CA ASP A 196 17.57 1.32 -1.64
C ASP A 196 17.32 2.10 -2.94
N THR A 197 16.56 1.52 -3.88
CA THR A 197 16.22 2.14 -5.15
C THR A 197 15.43 3.43 -4.97
N LEU A 198 14.43 3.44 -4.09
CA LEU A 198 13.59 4.61 -3.82
C LEU A 198 14.35 5.69 -3.01
N ASN A 199 15.20 5.29 -2.07
CA ASN A 199 15.99 6.22 -1.26
C ASN A 199 17.06 6.96 -2.08
N ASN A 200 17.59 6.35 -3.13
CA ASN A 200 18.58 6.96 -4.02
C ASN A 200 17.96 7.91 -5.07
N ARG A 201 16.64 8.13 -5.06
CA ARG A 201 15.95 8.99 -6.01
C ARG A 201 15.51 10.30 -5.37
N ASN A 202 15.57 11.37 -6.14
CA ASN A 202 15.06 12.68 -5.71
C ASN A 202 13.61 12.95 -6.13
N SER A 203 12.89 11.92 -6.58
CA SER A 203 11.48 12.03 -6.97
C SER A 203 10.59 12.33 -5.76
N THR A 204 9.54 13.11 -5.97
CA THR A 204 8.43 13.20 -5.02
C THR A 204 7.64 11.90 -5.07
N MET A 205 7.45 11.24 -3.93
CA MET A 205 6.78 9.96 -3.91
C MET A 205 5.55 9.99 -3.00
N ILE A 206 4.47 9.33 -3.43
CA ILE A 206 3.32 9.06 -2.59
C ILE A 206 3.12 7.55 -2.56
N ILE A 207 3.22 6.98 -1.36
CA ILE A 207 3.32 5.53 -1.16
C ILE A 207 2.21 5.10 -0.21
N ILE A 208 1.37 4.16 -0.63
CA ILE A 208 0.47 3.43 0.25
C ILE A 208 1.16 2.11 0.58
N SER A 209 1.34 1.79 1.84
CA SER A 209 1.80 0.47 2.27
C SER A 209 1.27 0.11 3.67
N HIS A 210 1.06 -1.17 3.87
CA HIS A 210 0.78 -1.75 5.19
C HIS A 210 2.05 -2.19 5.93
N ASP A 211 3.18 -2.19 5.25
CA ASP A 211 4.49 -2.50 5.84
C ASP A 211 5.07 -1.29 6.57
N ARG A 212 5.05 -1.34 7.90
CA ARG A 212 5.57 -0.26 8.76
C ARG A 212 7.08 -0.10 8.64
N HIS A 213 7.81 -1.20 8.46
CA HIS A 213 9.26 -1.15 8.29
C HIS A 213 9.61 -0.40 7.03
N PHE A 214 8.99 -0.75 5.92
CA PHE A 214 9.17 -0.09 4.65
C PHE A 214 8.84 1.41 4.72
N LEU A 215 7.71 1.79 5.34
CA LEU A 215 7.34 3.19 5.52
C LEU A 215 8.37 3.95 6.37
N ASN A 216 8.95 3.32 7.40
CA ASN A 216 9.99 3.93 8.23
C ASN A 216 11.30 4.13 7.47
N GLN A 217 11.66 3.21 6.58
CA GLN A 217 12.92 3.29 5.83
C GLN A 217 12.84 4.28 4.65
N VAL A 218 11.67 4.41 4.02
CA VAL A 218 11.53 5.18 2.78
C VAL A 218 10.92 6.56 3.01
N CYS A 219 9.89 6.69 3.85
CA CYS A 219 9.10 7.92 3.93
C CYS A 219 9.76 9.01 4.79
N THR A 220 9.70 10.25 4.30
CA THR A 220 10.11 11.46 5.01
C THR A 220 8.94 12.19 5.67
N HIS A 221 7.71 11.92 5.21
CA HIS A 221 6.46 12.48 5.70
C HIS A 221 5.38 11.42 5.73
N MET A 222 4.43 11.56 6.66
CA MET A 222 3.24 10.72 6.71
C MET A 222 2.00 11.57 6.42
N ALA A 223 1.17 11.12 5.48
CA ALA A 223 -0.10 11.72 5.14
C ALA A 223 -1.23 10.83 5.68
N ASP A 224 -1.89 11.27 6.73
CA ASP A 224 -2.95 10.53 7.42
C ASP A 224 -4.33 10.90 6.89
N MET A 225 -5.02 9.93 6.28
CA MET A 225 -6.39 10.08 5.80
C MET A 225 -7.36 9.51 6.84
N ASP A 226 -8.00 10.38 7.61
CA ASP A 226 -8.98 9.99 8.62
C ASP A 226 -10.23 10.87 8.53
N TYR A 227 -11.42 10.26 8.59
CA TYR A 227 -12.73 10.93 8.46
C TYR A 227 -12.84 11.89 7.26
N GLY A 228 -12.31 11.47 6.11
CA GLY A 228 -12.38 12.24 4.88
C GLY A 228 -11.48 13.48 4.84
N LYS A 229 -10.58 13.63 5.80
CA LYS A 229 -9.56 14.68 5.85
C LYS A 229 -8.17 14.09 5.68
N LEU A 230 -7.27 14.84 5.08
CA LEU A 230 -5.86 14.47 4.93
C LEU A 230 -4.98 15.44 5.72
N THR A 231 -4.20 14.89 6.64
CA THR A 231 -3.27 15.67 7.47
C THR A 231 -1.85 15.14 7.25
N VAL A 232 -0.91 16.06 6.97
CA VAL A 232 0.49 15.70 6.73
C VAL A 232 1.31 15.97 7.99
N TYR A 233 2.11 14.98 8.36
CA TYR A 233 3.05 15.02 9.48
C TYR A 233 4.48 14.88 8.93
N PRO A 234 5.43 15.70 9.37
CA PRO A 234 6.83 15.50 9.05
C PRO A 234 7.40 14.30 9.81
N GLY A 235 8.36 13.63 9.19
CA GLY A 235 9.01 12.44 9.76
C GLY A 235 8.44 11.13 9.20
N ASN A 236 9.04 10.01 9.65
CA ASN A 236 8.65 8.66 9.26
C ASN A 236 7.43 8.15 10.06
N TYR A 237 7.10 6.88 9.89
CA TYR A 237 5.94 6.28 10.55
C TYR A 237 6.00 6.35 12.09
N ASP A 238 7.18 6.13 12.69
CA ASP A 238 7.34 6.17 14.16
C ASP A 238 7.17 7.60 14.69
N ASN A 239 7.77 8.60 14.03
CA ASN A 239 7.57 10.02 14.38
C ASN A 239 6.08 10.42 14.28
N TYR A 240 5.38 9.95 13.24
CA TYR A 240 3.95 10.16 13.12
C TYR A 240 3.17 9.53 14.28
N MET A 241 3.48 8.29 14.68
CA MET A 241 2.81 7.62 15.80
C MET A 241 2.95 8.39 17.11
N GLU A 242 4.14 8.92 17.39
CA GLU A 242 4.39 9.77 18.55
C GLU A 242 3.59 11.07 18.46
N ALA A 243 3.73 11.81 17.35
CA ALA A 243 3.06 13.09 17.15
C ALA A 243 1.53 12.98 17.19
N SER A 244 0.96 11.99 16.52
CA SER A 244 -0.48 11.76 16.49
C SER A 244 -1.03 11.33 17.87
N THR A 245 -0.26 10.52 18.61
CA THR A 245 -0.63 10.11 19.96
C THR A 245 -0.61 11.30 20.93
N MET A 246 0.42 12.14 20.86
CA MET A 246 0.52 13.36 21.69
C MET A 246 -0.62 14.34 21.36
N ALA A 247 -0.87 14.61 20.08
CA ALA A 247 -1.97 15.48 19.65
C ALA A 247 -3.33 14.98 20.14
N ARG A 248 -3.55 13.66 20.09
CA ARG A 248 -4.77 13.03 20.60
C ARG A 248 -4.92 13.19 22.11
N GLN A 249 -3.87 12.93 22.86
CA GLN A 249 -3.87 13.11 24.33
C GLN A 249 -4.11 14.57 24.71
N GLN A 250 -3.48 15.51 24.00
CA GLN A 250 -3.69 16.94 24.23
C GLN A 250 -5.14 17.34 23.98
N LYS A 251 -5.73 16.88 22.87
CA LYS A 251 -7.12 17.16 22.52
C LYS A 251 -8.11 16.58 23.56
N LEU A 252 -7.83 15.37 24.10
CA LEU A 252 -8.62 14.82 25.18
C LEU A 252 -8.57 15.68 26.43
N LYS A 253 -7.37 16.10 26.87
CA LYS A 253 -7.20 16.98 28.04
C LYS A 253 -7.88 18.33 27.86
N ASP A 254 -7.80 18.91 26.66
CA ASP A 254 -8.43 20.20 26.37
C ASP A 254 -9.96 20.08 26.36
N ASN A 255 -10.51 18.96 25.85
CA ASN A 255 -11.93 18.68 25.93
C ASN A 255 -12.43 18.43 27.37
N GLU A 256 -11.64 17.76 28.21
CA GLU A 256 -11.97 17.58 29.63
C GLU A 256 -12.03 18.94 30.34
N LYS A 257 -11.01 19.78 30.18
CA LYS A 257 -11.00 21.14 30.73
C LYS A 257 -12.17 21.99 30.23
N ALA A 258 -12.48 21.91 28.94
CA ALA A 258 -13.60 22.65 28.37
C ALA A 258 -14.94 22.17 28.97
N LYS A 259 -15.14 20.87 29.17
CA LYS A 259 -16.32 20.30 29.82
C LYS A 259 -16.44 20.73 31.29
N GLU A 260 -15.35 20.70 32.06
CA GLU A 260 -15.30 21.19 33.44
C GLU A 260 -15.67 22.66 33.51
N GLN A 261 -15.09 23.51 32.65
CA GLN A 261 -15.39 24.93 32.58
C GLN A 261 -16.86 25.20 32.19
N ILE A 262 -17.42 24.45 31.27
CA ILE A 262 -18.86 24.52 30.92
C ILE A 262 -19.72 24.15 32.13
N ALA A 263 -19.39 23.07 32.86
CA ALA A 263 -20.12 22.65 34.03
C ALA A 263 -20.12 23.70 35.16
N GLU A 264 -18.96 24.32 35.44
CA GLU A 264 -18.87 25.42 36.44
C GLU A 264 -19.70 26.65 36.01
N LEU A 265 -19.62 27.03 34.74
CA LEU A 265 -20.40 28.14 34.22
C LEU A 265 -21.92 27.85 34.24
N GLN A 266 -22.35 26.64 33.91
CA GLN A 266 -23.72 26.18 33.99
C GLN A 266 -24.27 26.18 35.44
N GLU A 267 -23.45 25.73 36.38
CA GLU A 267 -23.85 25.76 37.80
C GLU A 267 -24.04 27.20 38.29
N PHE A 268 -23.13 28.11 37.90
CA PHE A 268 -23.31 29.52 38.21
C PHE A 268 -24.58 30.12 37.61
N VAL A 269 -24.84 29.86 36.33
CA VAL A 269 -26.05 30.32 35.64
C VAL A 269 -27.31 29.79 36.35
N ARG A 270 -27.30 28.49 36.73
CA ARG A 270 -28.45 27.86 37.45
C ARG A 270 -28.72 28.52 38.81
N ARG A 271 -27.63 28.84 39.57
CA ARG A 271 -27.77 29.45 40.92
C ARG A 271 -28.25 30.90 40.88
N PHE A 272 -27.89 31.66 39.85
CA PHE A 272 -28.06 33.11 39.85
C PHE A 272 -28.93 33.66 38.74
N SER A 273 -29.52 32.82 37.88
CA SER A 273 -30.47 33.27 36.82
C SER A 273 -31.74 33.97 37.35
N ALA A 274 -32.24 33.52 38.52
CA ALA A 274 -33.42 34.13 39.15
C ALA A 274 -33.11 35.35 40.02
N ASN A 275 -31.84 35.71 40.24
CA ASN A 275 -31.46 36.81 41.12
C ASN A 275 -31.27 38.10 40.32
N ALA A 276 -32.16 39.07 40.52
CA ALA A 276 -32.17 40.33 39.76
C ALA A 276 -30.82 41.09 39.75
N SER A 277 -30.08 41.09 40.86
CA SER A 277 -28.77 41.78 40.96
C SER A 277 -27.63 41.06 40.20
N LYS A 278 -27.75 39.72 39.96
CA LYS A 278 -26.74 38.90 39.29
C LYS A 278 -27.20 38.39 37.92
N ALA A 279 -28.41 38.68 37.48
CA ALA A 279 -28.96 38.26 36.20
C ALA A 279 -28.07 38.66 35.01
N ARG A 280 -27.50 39.86 35.03
CA ARG A 280 -26.59 40.35 34.00
C ARG A 280 -25.30 39.55 33.91
N GLN A 281 -24.76 39.09 35.04
CA GLN A 281 -23.60 38.24 35.12
C GLN A 281 -23.93 36.82 34.66
N ALA A 282 -25.10 36.27 35.02
CA ALA A 282 -25.54 34.96 34.54
C ALA A 282 -25.73 34.95 33.02
N THR A 283 -26.30 36.00 32.41
CA THR A 283 -26.42 36.12 30.95
C THR A 283 -25.07 36.23 30.28
N SER A 284 -24.10 36.96 30.86
CA SER A 284 -22.74 37.05 30.33
C SER A 284 -22.05 35.68 30.33
N ARG A 285 -22.22 34.90 31.38
CA ARG A 285 -21.62 33.53 31.49
C ARG A 285 -22.32 32.54 30.59
N ALA A 286 -23.65 32.66 30.38
CA ALA A 286 -24.33 31.87 29.37
C ALA A 286 -23.77 32.09 27.95
N LYS A 287 -23.50 33.34 27.60
CA LYS A 287 -22.80 33.66 26.33
C LYS A 287 -21.36 33.12 26.27
N GLN A 288 -20.68 32.99 27.40
CA GLN A 288 -19.36 32.34 27.43
C GLN A 288 -19.45 30.85 27.14
N ILE A 289 -20.47 30.15 27.67
CA ILE A 289 -20.71 28.73 27.38
C ILE A 289 -20.89 28.50 25.87
N GLU A 290 -21.68 29.36 25.19
CA GLU A 290 -21.87 29.28 23.74
C GLU A 290 -20.57 29.44 22.93
N LYS A 291 -19.58 30.13 23.48
CA LYS A 291 -18.27 30.38 22.83
C LYS A 291 -17.27 29.23 23.06
N ILE A 292 -17.46 28.44 24.12
CA ILE A 292 -16.58 27.29 24.38
C ILE A 292 -16.94 26.16 23.43
N LYS A 293 -16.07 25.94 22.45
CA LYS A 293 -16.21 24.81 21.54
C LYS A 293 -15.61 23.57 22.20
N VAL A 294 -16.45 22.61 22.55
CA VAL A 294 -15.99 21.24 22.81
C VAL A 294 -15.90 20.56 21.45
N GLU A 295 -14.70 20.29 20.99
CA GLU A 295 -14.55 19.49 19.78
C GLU A 295 -15.01 18.06 20.06
N GLU A 296 -15.93 17.54 19.27
CA GLU A 296 -16.29 16.14 19.37
C GLU A 296 -15.03 15.27 19.20
N PHE A 297 -14.73 14.52 20.25
CA PHE A 297 -13.68 13.51 20.15
C PHE A 297 -14.25 12.32 19.40
N VAL A 298 -13.96 12.28 18.10
CA VAL A 298 -14.22 11.11 17.28
C VAL A 298 -13.00 10.20 17.41
N PRO A 299 -13.15 8.97 17.98
CA PRO A 299 -12.03 8.02 17.99
C PRO A 299 -11.64 7.72 16.53
N SER A 300 -10.35 7.50 16.26
CA SER A 300 -9.88 7.20 14.91
C SER A 300 -10.76 6.17 14.22
N SER A 301 -11.04 6.37 12.93
CA SER A 301 -11.79 5.40 12.12
C SER A 301 -11.07 4.04 12.00
N ARG A 302 -9.80 3.98 12.40
CA ARG A 302 -9.03 2.75 12.50
C ARG A 302 -9.53 1.90 13.65
N GLN A 303 -10.50 1.06 13.35
CA GLN A 303 -10.90 0.00 14.26
C GLN A 303 -9.96 -1.18 14.05
N TYR A 304 -9.25 -1.55 15.08
CA TYR A 304 -8.53 -2.81 15.08
C TYR A 304 -9.49 -3.86 15.65
N PRO A 305 -10.06 -4.75 14.83
CA PRO A 305 -10.90 -5.80 15.35
C PRO A 305 -10.06 -6.65 16.30
N PHE A 306 -10.52 -6.77 17.52
CA PHE A 306 -9.89 -7.59 18.53
C PHE A 306 -10.52 -8.98 18.46
N ILE A 307 -9.76 -9.94 17.93
CA ILE A 307 -10.17 -11.35 17.95
C ILE A 307 -9.65 -11.94 19.26
N ARG A 308 -10.57 -12.34 20.10
CA ARG A 308 -10.27 -13.03 21.35
C ARG A 308 -10.42 -14.52 21.14
N PHE A 309 -9.34 -15.24 21.35
CA PHE A 309 -9.35 -16.69 21.40
C PHE A 309 -9.59 -17.11 22.86
N ASP A 310 -10.79 -17.58 23.17
CA ASP A 310 -11.11 -18.15 24.47
C ASP A 310 -10.77 -19.65 24.46
N TYR A 311 -9.88 -20.04 25.33
CA TYR A 311 -9.49 -21.43 25.52
C TYR A 311 -10.08 -21.94 26.82
N ASP A 312 -10.72 -23.12 26.79
CA ASP A 312 -11.03 -23.86 28.00
C ASP A 312 -9.71 -24.35 28.62
N ASP A 313 -9.54 -24.21 29.92
CA ASP A 313 -8.31 -24.68 30.62
C ASP A 313 -8.05 -26.19 30.37
N LYS A 314 -9.10 -26.95 30.03
CA LYS A 314 -9.03 -28.37 29.67
C LYS A 314 -8.38 -28.63 28.31
N ASP A 315 -8.47 -27.64 27.39
CA ASP A 315 -7.95 -27.72 26.01
C ASP A 315 -6.57 -27.08 25.88
N LYS A 316 -6.01 -26.58 26.97
CA LYS A 316 -4.69 -25.91 26.96
C LYS A 316 -3.57 -26.89 26.58
N LEU A 317 -2.78 -26.50 25.62
CA LEU A 317 -1.54 -27.21 25.30
C LEU A 317 -0.49 -26.94 26.38
N HIS A 318 0.12 -27.99 26.94
CA HIS A 318 1.01 -27.85 28.09
C HIS A 318 2.49 -27.82 27.73
N ARG A 319 2.90 -28.42 26.62
CA ARG A 319 4.32 -28.53 26.24
C ARG A 319 4.55 -28.50 24.73
N GLN A 320 4.22 -29.55 24.04
CA GLN A 320 4.39 -29.66 22.60
C GLN A 320 3.13 -29.24 21.86
N ALA A 321 3.28 -28.47 20.77
CA ALA A 321 2.21 -28.18 19.82
C ALA A 321 2.30 -29.07 18.60
N VAL A 322 3.46 -29.14 17.95
CA VAL A 322 3.71 -30.01 16.78
C VAL A 322 5.16 -30.49 16.77
N GLU A 323 5.34 -31.75 16.39
CA GLU A 323 6.64 -32.38 16.13
C GLU A 323 6.71 -32.75 14.64
N ILE A 324 7.76 -32.32 13.97
CA ILE A 324 8.05 -32.56 12.56
C ILE A 324 9.32 -33.40 12.48
N LYS A 325 9.28 -34.54 11.81
CA LYS A 325 10.42 -35.46 11.65
C LYS A 325 10.67 -35.77 10.19
N ASN A 326 11.91 -35.51 9.75
CA ASN A 326 12.42 -35.88 8.42
C ASN A 326 11.51 -35.46 7.27
N LEU A 327 10.84 -34.32 7.42
CA LEU A 327 9.86 -33.83 6.46
C LEU A 327 10.55 -33.46 5.15
N SER A 328 10.07 -34.04 4.05
CA SER A 328 10.59 -33.77 2.71
C SER A 328 9.43 -33.66 1.74
N HIS A 329 9.48 -32.63 0.90
CA HIS A 329 8.51 -32.43 -0.17
C HIS A 329 9.14 -31.70 -1.36
N GLY A 330 8.61 -32.02 -2.54
CA GLY A 330 8.96 -31.38 -3.80
C GLY A 330 7.99 -31.82 -4.87
N PHE A 331 7.93 -31.07 -5.94
CA PHE A 331 7.23 -31.39 -7.18
C PHE A 331 8.28 -31.82 -8.23
N ASP A 332 8.48 -31.01 -9.26
CA ASP A 332 9.53 -31.23 -10.26
C ASP A 332 10.94 -31.01 -9.69
N ARG A 333 11.03 -30.21 -8.62
CA ARG A 333 12.26 -29.99 -7.84
C ARG A 333 11.99 -30.21 -6.34
N VAL A 334 13.03 -30.58 -5.61
CA VAL A 334 12.97 -30.68 -4.15
C VAL A 334 12.85 -29.26 -3.58
N LEU A 335 11.83 -29.02 -2.74
CA LEU A 335 11.62 -27.76 -2.06
C LEU A 335 12.30 -27.75 -0.68
N PHE A 336 12.08 -28.79 0.09
CA PHE A 336 12.76 -29.01 1.38
C PHE A 336 12.98 -30.50 1.61
N ASN A 337 14.08 -30.83 2.28
CA ASN A 337 14.50 -32.20 2.52
C ASN A 337 14.97 -32.39 3.95
N ASN A 338 14.53 -33.48 4.57
CA ASN A 338 14.93 -33.90 5.92
C ASN A 338 14.77 -32.81 6.99
N PHE A 339 13.68 -32.03 6.90
CA PHE A 339 13.40 -30.94 7.82
C PHE A 339 12.86 -31.46 9.14
N ASN A 340 13.44 -31.01 10.25
CA ASN A 340 13.04 -31.40 11.59
C ASN A 340 12.77 -30.15 12.42
N LEU A 341 11.64 -30.10 13.11
CA LEU A 341 11.25 -28.98 13.97
C LEU A 341 10.34 -29.48 15.08
N LEU A 342 10.57 -28.97 16.28
CA LEU A 342 9.67 -29.12 17.42
C LEU A 342 9.16 -27.73 17.80
N VAL A 343 7.85 -27.56 17.88
CA VAL A 343 7.22 -26.31 18.29
C VAL A 343 6.52 -26.52 19.63
N GLU A 344 6.83 -25.67 20.58
CA GLU A 344 6.22 -25.71 21.90
C GLU A 344 4.96 -24.83 22.00
N ALA A 345 4.13 -25.08 22.98
CA ALA A 345 2.93 -24.28 23.22
C ALA A 345 3.27 -22.82 23.54
N GLY A 346 2.69 -21.88 22.79
CA GLY A 346 2.91 -20.44 22.96
C GLY A 346 4.02 -19.86 22.10
N GLU A 347 4.81 -20.69 21.40
CA GLU A 347 5.81 -20.21 20.45
C GLU A 347 5.17 -19.57 19.22
N ARG A 348 5.86 -18.58 18.68
CA ARG A 348 5.49 -17.88 17.44
C ARG A 348 6.65 -18.01 16.46
N ILE A 349 6.41 -18.68 15.35
CA ILE A 349 7.43 -18.96 14.35
C ILE A 349 7.11 -18.19 13.07
N ALA A 350 8.09 -17.43 12.59
CA ALA A 350 8.01 -16.79 11.27
C ALA A 350 8.76 -17.66 10.25
N VAL A 351 8.08 -17.99 9.13
CA VAL A 351 8.69 -18.70 8.00
C VAL A 351 9.10 -17.66 6.96
N ILE A 352 10.39 -17.42 6.83
CA ILE A 352 10.97 -16.42 5.92
C ILE A 352 11.80 -17.08 4.82
N GLY A 353 11.98 -16.40 3.71
CA GLY A 353 12.78 -16.87 2.57
C GLY A 353 12.27 -16.27 1.25
N GLU A 354 12.99 -16.54 0.18
CA GLU A 354 12.67 -16.10 -1.17
C GLU A 354 11.32 -16.62 -1.67
N ASN A 355 10.76 -15.96 -2.66
CA ASN A 355 9.53 -16.42 -3.29
C ASN A 355 9.79 -17.69 -4.09
N GLY A 356 8.85 -18.65 -4.02
CA GLY A 356 8.98 -19.93 -4.70
C GLY A 356 9.84 -20.99 -3.98
N ILE A 357 10.44 -20.67 -2.80
CA ILE A 357 11.26 -21.62 -2.04
C ILE A 357 10.45 -22.74 -1.37
N GLY A 358 9.12 -22.60 -1.28
CA GLY A 358 8.24 -23.61 -0.71
C GLY A 358 7.59 -23.27 0.63
N LYS A 359 7.60 -21.99 1.07
CA LYS A 359 6.97 -21.55 2.35
C LYS A 359 5.51 -21.95 2.46
N THR A 360 4.72 -21.62 1.45
CA THR A 360 3.27 -21.96 1.40
C THR A 360 3.06 -23.48 1.35
N THR A 361 3.91 -24.20 0.59
CA THR A 361 3.88 -25.65 0.51
C THR A 361 4.14 -26.29 1.87
N PHE A 362 5.12 -25.76 2.61
CA PHE A 362 5.41 -26.20 3.97
C PHE A 362 4.22 -25.99 4.91
N LEU A 363 3.60 -24.80 4.90
CA LEU A 363 2.42 -24.52 5.72
C LEU A 363 1.22 -25.42 5.35
N ARG A 364 1.00 -25.70 4.05
CA ARG A 364 -0.05 -26.62 3.59
C ARG A 364 0.21 -28.06 4.03
N CYS A 365 1.47 -28.49 4.08
CA CYS A 365 1.81 -29.78 4.68
C CYS A 365 1.48 -29.82 6.18
N LEU A 366 1.75 -28.75 6.91
CA LEU A 366 1.41 -28.64 8.34
C LEU A 366 -0.10 -28.62 8.58
N ALA A 367 -0.85 -27.94 7.73
CA ALA A 367 -2.32 -27.89 7.79
C ALA A 367 -2.99 -29.22 7.45
N GLY A 368 -2.25 -30.13 6.78
CA GLY A 368 -2.80 -31.39 6.31
C GLY A 368 -3.47 -31.31 4.92
N ASP A 369 -3.45 -30.15 4.27
CA ASP A 369 -3.98 -29.94 2.91
C ASP A 369 -3.12 -30.61 1.84
N LEU A 370 -1.84 -30.80 2.13
CA LEU A 370 -0.88 -31.41 1.24
C LEU A 370 -0.12 -32.51 1.96
N LYS A 371 -0.14 -33.72 1.38
CA LYS A 371 0.61 -34.85 1.94
C LYS A 371 2.09 -34.69 1.58
N PRO A 372 3.01 -34.69 2.57
CA PRO A 372 4.45 -34.66 2.28
C PRO A 372 4.90 -35.97 1.57
N ASN A 373 5.99 -35.86 0.80
CA ASN A 373 6.56 -37.02 0.11
C ASN A 373 7.21 -38.00 1.10
N HIS A 374 7.90 -37.46 2.13
CA HIS A 374 8.51 -38.23 3.20
C HIS A 374 8.41 -37.48 4.52
N GLY A 375 8.55 -38.24 5.62
CA GLY A 375 8.54 -37.69 6.97
C GLY A 375 7.17 -37.74 7.63
N GLU A 376 7.11 -37.25 8.86
CA GLU A 376 5.93 -37.32 9.72
C GLU A 376 5.70 -35.94 10.39
N ILE A 377 4.44 -35.55 10.46
CA ILE A 377 3.98 -34.37 11.21
C ILE A 377 3.03 -34.89 12.30
N LYS A 378 3.39 -34.66 13.54
CA LYS A 378 2.61 -35.09 14.69
C LYS A 378 2.15 -33.90 15.50
N TRP A 379 0.89 -33.57 15.40
CA TRP A 379 0.24 -32.58 16.25
C TRP A 379 -0.09 -33.17 17.62
N ALA A 380 -0.07 -32.29 18.63
CA ALA A 380 -0.57 -32.71 19.95
C ALA A 380 -2.06 -33.06 19.86
N GLU A 381 -2.48 -34.02 20.67
CA GLU A 381 -3.83 -34.61 20.65
C GLU A 381 -4.94 -33.56 20.86
N LYS A 382 -4.64 -32.48 21.61
CA LYS A 382 -5.55 -31.35 21.88
C LYS A 382 -5.35 -30.15 20.96
N ALA A 383 -4.44 -30.24 19.99
CA ALA A 383 -4.19 -29.15 19.07
C ALA A 383 -5.36 -28.98 18.09
N LYS A 384 -5.95 -27.80 18.05
CA LYS A 384 -6.91 -27.39 17.03
C LYS A 384 -6.17 -26.56 16.00
N ILE A 385 -6.14 -27.02 14.76
CA ILE A 385 -5.41 -26.39 13.67
C ILE A 385 -6.37 -25.44 12.94
N GLY A 386 -6.02 -24.16 12.85
CA GLY A 386 -6.65 -23.22 11.98
C GLY A 386 -5.64 -22.82 10.88
N TYR A 387 -6.06 -22.89 9.63
CA TYR A 387 -5.25 -22.46 8.48
C TYR A 387 -5.92 -21.30 7.76
N PHE A 388 -5.22 -20.18 7.67
CA PHE A 388 -5.66 -19.01 6.90
C PHE A 388 -4.89 -19.00 5.59
N ALA A 389 -5.56 -19.35 4.49
CA ALA A 389 -4.97 -19.42 3.17
C ALA A 389 -4.73 -18.00 2.59
N GLN A 390 -3.85 -17.90 1.61
CA GLN A 390 -3.63 -16.64 0.88
C GLN A 390 -4.75 -16.35 -0.14
N ASP A 391 -5.31 -17.41 -0.73
CA ASP A 391 -6.41 -17.36 -1.67
C ASP A 391 -7.61 -18.11 -1.09
N HIS A 392 -8.73 -17.42 -1.01
CA HIS A 392 -10.01 -17.94 -0.50
C HIS A 392 -11.04 -18.11 -1.60
N ALA A 393 -10.70 -17.97 -2.89
CA ALA A 393 -11.64 -18.09 -3.99
C ALA A 393 -12.39 -19.43 -3.96
N VAL A 394 -11.69 -20.51 -3.63
CA VAL A 394 -12.27 -21.85 -3.52
C VAL A 394 -13.31 -21.98 -2.40
N ASP A 395 -13.13 -21.21 -1.32
CA ASP A 395 -14.04 -21.23 -0.17
C ASP A 395 -15.41 -20.62 -0.54
N PHE A 396 -15.43 -19.71 -1.53
CA PHE A 396 -16.62 -19.00 -2.00
C PHE A 396 -17.23 -19.56 -3.29
N GLU A 397 -16.76 -20.71 -3.79
CA GLU A 397 -17.39 -21.41 -4.92
C GLU A 397 -18.75 -22.00 -4.56
N LYS A 398 -19.03 -22.20 -3.28
CA LYS A 398 -20.31 -22.71 -2.80
C LYS A 398 -21.22 -21.54 -2.45
N ASP A 399 -22.49 -21.65 -2.83
CA ASP A 399 -23.54 -20.66 -2.48
C ASP A 399 -23.95 -20.85 -0.99
N VAL A 400 -23.08 -20.38 -0.10
CA VAL A 400 -23.28 -20.40 1.36
C VAL A 400 -23.26 -18.97 1.89
N THR A 401 -24.00 -18.72 2.96
CA THR A 401 -23.92 -17.40 3.62
C THR A 401 -22.56 -17.24 4.32
N LEU A 402 -22.09 -15.99 4.49
CA LEU A 402 -20.87 -15.72 5.27
C LEU A 402 -20.94 -16.28 6.68
N PHE A 403 -22.13 -16.28 7.28
CA PHE A 403 -22.35 -16.82 8.60
C PHE A 403 -22.18 -18.34 8.64
N ASP A 404 -22.70 -19.06 7.64
CA ASP A 404 -22.57 -20.52 7.54
C ASP A 404 -21.14 -20.95 7.17
N TRP A 405 -20.39 -20.07 6.46
CA TRP A 405 -18.98 -20.32 6.13
C TRP A 405 -18.07 -20.15 7.35
N MET A 406 -18.35 -19.19 8.23
CA MET A 406 -17.60 -18.94 9.46
C MET A 406 -17.85 -20.02 10.53
#